data_fc57c71d0bbb1c32e123f5faa8c0743c
#
_entry.id   fc57c71d0bbb1c32e123f5faa8c0743c
#
_cell.length_a   1.000
_cell.length_b   1.000
_cell.length_c   1.000
_cell.angle_alpha   90.00
_cell.angle_beta   90.00
_cell.angle_gamma   90.00
#
_symmetry.space_group_name_H-M   'P 1'
#
loop_
_entity.id
_entity.type
_entity.pdbx_description
1 polymer ?
#
loop_
_entity_poly.entity_id
_entity_poly.type
_entity_poly.pdbx_seq_one_letter_code
_entity_poly.pdbx_strand_id
1 'polypeptide(L)'
;MTRRRINTECMKFFKRGKGFPVLAVIIIAALIAAVFLFLERMELPDDSATRKGRKTMPPKKALKQKTPERRPPAAERREQQIAVIIDDIGFDLGAAEELARIRAPIAFAVLPHTPHAVEAAEILHAAGKEILLHLPMEPRSYPGENPGAGALMADMDEKEIRRQIALDLAAVPYVSGVNNHMGSRFMGDDIRLSVVMDELKKRGLFFVDSRTASDSRGKEAAARARVRFAARSVFIDHTRGYAAALANLTRLPRQGGGGGEPLLMIGHPHPETVRALKEVLPIWQEEGVRIIPVSAYLSASGGKE
;
A
#
# COMPACT_ATOMS: atom_id res chain seq x y z
N MET A 1 -59.32 10.13 24.69
CA MET A 1 -59.87 10.41 23.33
C MET A 1 -59.11 11.59 22.72
N THR A 2 -58.13 11.36 21.84
CA THR A 2 -57.58 12.38 20.95
C THR A 2 -56.97 11.68 19.76
N ARG A 3 -57.69 11.75 18.63
CA ARG A 3 -57.27 11.21 17.32
C ARG A 3 -56.15 12.07 16.75
N ARG A 4 -54.96 11.47 16.45
CA ARG A 4 -53.92 12.06 15.61
C ARG A 4 -54.29 11.94 14.14
N ARG A 5 -54.42 13.06 13.45
CA ARG A 5 -54.57 13.19 12.00
C ARG A 5 -53.26 12.74 11.32
N ILE A 6 -53.36 11.81 10.39
CA ILE A 6 -52.29 11.39 9.50
C ILE A 6 -52.22 12.40 8.36
N ASN A 7 -51.08 12.98 8.18
CA ASN A 7 -50.82 14.04 7.17
C ASN A 7 -50.58 13.39 5.80
N THR A 8 -51.51 13.63 4.88
CA THR A 8 -51.57 13.09 3.50
C THR A 8 -50.87 14.05 2.53
N GLU A 9 -49.54 14.21 2.63
CA GLU A 9 -48.75 15.04 1.70
C GLU A 9 -47.54 14.35 1.04
N CYS A 10 -47.47 13.02 1.01
CA CYS A 10 -46.33 12.30 0.43
C CYS A 10 -46.60 11.60 -0.91
N MET A 11 -47.56 12.10 -1.72
CA MET A 11 -47.92 11.46 -2.99
C MET A 11 -48.15 12.44 -4.13
N LYS A 12 -47.19 13.35 -4.39
CA LYS A 12 -47.18 14.21 -5.59
C LYS A 12 -45.80 14.46 -6.22
N PHE A 13 -44.91 13.48 -6.22
CA PHE A 13 -43.60 13.65 -6.86
C PHE A 13 -43.24 12.63 -7.94
N PHE A 14 -44.20 11.94 -8.51
CA PHE A 14 -43.94 10.97 -9.57
C PHE A 14 -44.80 11.22 -10.81
N LYS A 15 -44.59 12.36 -11.51
CA LYS A 15 -45.01 12.53 -12.91
C LYS A 15 -44.34 13.77 -13.54
N ARG A 16 -43.10 13.61 -14.04
CA ARG A 16 -42.55 14.37 -15.16
C ARG A 16 -41.40 13.57 -15.78
N GLY A 17 -41.76 12.62 -16.65
CA GLY A 17 -40.81 12.05 -17.62
C GLY A 17 -40.38 13.16 -18.57
N LYS A 18 -39.18 13.71 -18.38
CA LYS A 18 -38.49 14.48 -19.42
C LYS A 18 -37.91 13.48 -20.39
N GLY A 19 -38.58 13.28 -21.53
CA GLY A 19 -38.02 12.56 -22.65
C GLY A 19 -36.62 13.10 -22.98
N PHE A 20 -35.67 12.23 -23.22
CA PHE A 20 -34.35 12.61 -23.72
C PHE A 20 -34.56 13.53 -24.95
N PRO A 21 -33.91 14.69 -25.02
CA PRO A 21 -34.09 15.58 -26.16
C PRO A 21 -33.60 14.83 -27.41
N VAL A 22 -34.45 14.79 -28.43
CA VAL A 22 -34.21 14.15 -29.74
C VAL A 22 -32.84 14.57 -30.32
N LEU A 23 -32.40 15.77 -30.01
CA LEU A 23 -31.09 16.32 -30.34
C LEU A 23 -29.93 15.51 -29.76
N ALA A 24 -30.02 14.98 -28.54
CA ALA A 24 -28.99 14.18 -27.93
C ALA A 24 -28.82 12.80 -28.61
N VAL A 25 -29.94 12.21 -29.06
CA VAL A 25 -29.91 10.94 -29.81
C VAL A 25 -29.25 11.13 -31.19
N ILE A 26 -29.56 12.27 -31.86
CA ILE A 26 -28.95 12.59 -33.16
C ILE A 26 -27.43 12.81 -33.03
N ILE A 27 -26.99 13.50 -31.99
CA ILE A 27 -25.55 13.74 -31.74
C ILE A 27 -24.81 12.42 -31.49
N ILE A 28 -25.39 11.53 -30.70
CA ILE A 28 -24.78 10.21 -30.40
C ILE A 28 -24.69 9.36 -31.68
N ALA A 29 -25.77 9.36 -32.52
CA ALA A 29 -25.76 8.64 -33.78
C ALA A 29 -24.72 9.19 -34.76
N ALA A 30 -24.54 10.50 -34.84
CA ALA A 30 -23.51 11.14 -35.65
C ALA A 30 -22.09 10.82 -35.20
N LEU A 31 -21.83 10.75 -33.90
CA LEU A 31 -20.54 10.36 -33.34
C LEU A 31 -20.22 8.91 -33.64
N ILE A 32 -21.18 8.01 -33.52
CA ILE A 32 -20.99 6.57 -33.87
C ILE A 32 -20.67 6.41 -35.35
N ALA A 33 -21.38 7.12 -36.25
CA ALA A 33 -21.13 7.12 -37.68
C ALA A 33 -19.72 7.66 -38.04
N ALA A 34 -19.29 8.74 -37.35
CA ALA A 34 -17.95 9.30 -37.56
C ALA A 34 -16.83 8.33 -37.13
N VAL A 35 -17.02 7.62 -36.01
CA VAL A 35 -16.06 6.57 -35.55
C VAL A 35 -16.02 5.41 -36.55
N PHE A 36 -17.16 4.99 -37.09
CA PHE A 36 -17.21 3.91 -38.07
C PHE A 36 -16.49 4.28 -39.38
N LEU A 37 -16.72 5.49 -39.91
CA LEU A 37 -16.02 6.03 -41.06
C LEU A 37 -14.51 6.23 -40.86
N PHE A 38 -14.11 6.54 -39.63
CA PHE A 38 -12.69 6.64 -39.27
C PHE A 38 -12.01 5.25 -39.25
N LEU A 39 -12.70 4.23 -38.76
CA LEU A 39 -12.20 2.84 -38.72
C LEU A 39 -12.12 2.23 -40.14
N GLU A 40 -13.07 2.52 -41.04
CA GLU A 40 -13.00 2.07 -42.45
C GLU A 40 -11.83 2.71 -43.25
N ARG A 41 -11.37 3.90 -42.86
CA ARG A 41 -10.21 4.58 -43.48
C ARG A 41 -8.86 4.06 -42.97
N MET A 42 -8.81 3.25 -41.94
CA MET A 42 -7.59 2.56 -41.46
C MET A 42 -7.43 1.21 -42.14
N GLU A 43 -7.60 1.14 -43.47
CA GLU A 43 -7.21 -0.04 -44.24
C GLU A 43 -5.71 -0.24 -44.17
N LEU A 44 -5.31 -1.45 -43.78
CA LEU A 44 -3.93 -1.94 -43.85
C LEU A 44 -3.42 -1.88 -45.30
N PRO A 45 -2.13 -1.56 -45.52
CA PRO A 45 -1.58 -1.54 -46.89
C PRO A 45 -1.64 -2.93 -47.49
N ASP A 46 -2.22 -3.02 -48.68
CA ASP A 46 -2.32 -4.20 -49.55
C ASP A 46 -0.93 -4.58 -50.09
N ASP A 47 -0.49 -5.78 -49.77
CA ASP A 47 0.80 -6.35 -50.13
C ASP A 47 0.75 -7.09 -51.49
N SER A 48 0.11 -6.46 -52.48
CA SER A 48 -0.05 -7.04 -53.82
C SER A 48 0.54 -6.21 -54.97
N ALA A 49 1.84 -5.91 -54.92
CA ALA A 49 2.54 -5.45 -56.14
C ALA A 49 4.02 -5.80 -56.07
N THR A 50 4.40 -6.97 -56.55
CA THR A 50 5.52 -7.08 -57.56
C THR A 50 5.84 -8.53 -57.87
N ARG A 51 5.18 -9.00 -58.90
CA ARG A 51 5.55 -10.26 -59.58
C ARG A 51 5.97 -9.95 -61.01
N LYS A 52 7.24 -9.52 -61.21
CA LYS A 52 7.92 -9.60 -62.50
C LYS A 52 9.45 -9.48 -62.33
N GLY A 53 10.19 -10.56 -62.71
CA GLY A 53 11.65 -10.48 -62.74
C GLY A 53 12.36 -11.79 -62.39
N ARG A 54 12.12 -12.84 -63.16
CA ARG A 54 12.88 -14.11 -63.09
C ARG A 54 14.30 -13.87 -63.59
N LYS A 55 15.30 -13.72 -62.71
CA LYS A 55 16.73 -13.82 -63.03
C LYS A 55 17.30 -15.08 -62.38
N THR A 56 17.97 -15.90 -63.17
CA THR A 56 18.62 -17.16 -62.85
C THR A 56 19.64 -17.01 -61.71
N MET A 57 19.54 -17.84 -60.67
CA MET A 57 20.46 -17.94 -59.58
C MET A 57 21.74 -18.69 -59.88
N PRO A 58 22.92 -18.26 -59.42
CA PRO A 58 24.14 -19.05 -59.38
C PRO A 58 24.05 -20.13 -58.24
N PRO A 59 24.88 -21.20 -58.30
CA PRO A 59 24.76 -22.39 -57.48
C PRO A 59 25.02 -22.06 -55.99
N LYS A 60 24.16 -22.62 -55.13
CA LYS A 60 24.20 -22.49 -53.67
C LYS A 60 25.51 -23.04 -53.09
N LYS A 61 26.34 -22.19 -52.48
CA LYS A 61 27.34 -22.61 -51.50
C LYS A 61 26.60 -23.19 -50.29
N ALA A 62 27.03 -24.38 -49.85
CA ALA A 62 26.48 -25.08 -48.70
C ALA A 62 26.50 -24.14 -47.45
N LEU A 63 25.33 -23.78 -46.96
CA LEU A 63 25.18 -23.10 -45.65
C LEU A 63 25.62 -24.08 -44.56
N LYS A 64 26.69 -23.75 -43.84
CA LYS A 64 27.01 -24.38 -42.57
C LYS A 64 25.79 -24.20 -41.67
N GLN A 65 25.19 -25.32 -41.27
CA GLN A 65 24.14 -25.32 -40.25
C GLN A 65 24.69 -24.62 -38.98
N LYS A 66 24.17 -23.41 -38.68
CA LYS A 66 24.39 -22.81 -37.38
C LYS A 66 23.72 -23.72 -36.35
N THR A 67 24.52 -24.29 -35.48
CA THR A 67 24.05 -24.93 -34.25
C THR A 67 23.01 -24.00 -33.59
N PRO A 68 21.84 -24.49 -33.16
CA PRO A 68 20.88 -23.64 -32.50
C PRO A 68 21.55 -23.03 -31.29
N GLU A 69 21.70 -21.72 -31.34
CA GLU A 69 22.21 -20.92 -30.22
C GLU A 69 21.27 -21.21 -29.03
N ARG A 70 21.79 -21.89 -28.01
CA ARG A 70 21.06 -22.22 -26.76
C ARG A 70 20.60 -20.89 -26.20
N ARG A 71 19.29 -20.60 -26.31
CA ARG A 71 18.71 -19.43 -25.60
C ARG A 71 19.23 -19.45 -24.18
N PRO A 72 19.83 -18.35 -23.70
CA PRO A 72 20.21 -18.27 -22.31
C PRO A 72 18.96 -18.63 -21.47
N PRO A 73 19.14 -19.43 -20.38
CA PRO A 73 18.02 -19.75 -19.51
C PRO A 73 17.34 -18.43 -19.19
N ALA A 74 16.00 -18.39 -19.33
CA ALA A 74 15.19 -17.22 -19.00
C ALA A 74 15.64 -16.80 -17.60
N ALA A 75 16.25 -15.63 -17.49
CA ALA A 75 16.65 -15.09 -16.20
C ALA A 75 15.42 -15.23 -15.30
N GLU A 76 15.55 -15.98 -14.20
CA GLU A 76 14.49 -16.19 -13.24
C GLU A 76 13.92 -14.81 -12.93
N ARG A 77 12.71 -14.55 -13.40
CA ARG A 77 12.03 -13.30 -13.07
C ARG A 77 11.85 -13.32 -11.58
N ARG A 78 12.67 -12.56 -10.87
CA ARG A 78 12.50 -12.41 -9.43
C ARG A 78 11.10 -11.84 -9.21
N GLU A 79 10.29 -12.58 -8.47
CA GLU A 79 8.95 -12.16 -8.10
C GLU A 79 9.03 -10.82 -7.36
N GLN A 80 8.21 -9.85 -7.75
CA GLN A 80 8.11 -8.60 -7.00
C GLN A 80 7.55 -8.91 -5.61
N GLN A 81 8.27 -8.53 -4.56
CA GLN A 81 7.84 -8.71 -3.18
C GLN A 81 7.32 -7.39 -2.60
N ILE A 82 6.21 -7.46 -1.90
CA ILE A 82 5.58 -6.30 -1.25
C ILE A 82 5.22 -6.66 0.18
N ALA A 83 5.61 -5.82 1.15
CA ALA A 83 5.06 -5.83 2.50
C ALA A 83 4.08 -4.67 2.65
N VAL A 84 2.96 -4.89 3.34
CA VAL A 84 1.92 -3.87 3.57
C VAL A 84 1.69 -3.75 5.06
N ILE A 85 1.62 -2.51 5.55
CA ILE A 85 1.22 -2.16 6.92
C ILE A 85 -0.03 -1.28 6.82
N ILE A 86 -1.02 -1.53 7.68
CA ILE A 86 -2.14 -0.62 7.91
C ILE A 86 -1.97 -0.02 9.30
N ASP A 87 -1.73 1.28 9.34
CA ASP A 87 -1.52 2.07 10.55
C ASP A 87 -2.86 2.47 11.22
N ASP A 88 -2.81 3.17 12.35
CA ASP A 88 -3.93 3.77 13.09
C ASP A 88 -5.03 2.79 13.53
N ILE A 89 -4.70 1.55 13.78
CA ILE A 89 -5.64 0.55 14.31
C ILE A 89 -5.91 0.81 15.80
N GLY A 90 -7.16 0.61 16.23
CA GLY A 90 -7.57 0.65 17.63
C GLY A 90 -8.75 1.58 17.94
N PHE A 91 -9.21 2.40 17.00
CA PHE A 91 -10.39 3.25 17.17
C PHE A 91 -11.69 2.61 16.70
N ASP A 92 -11.64 1.77 15.68
CA ASP A 92 -12.80 1.12 15.05
C ASP A 92 -12.61 -0.39 15.01
N LEU A 93 -13.40 -1.08 15.83
CA LEU A 93 -13.35 -2.55 15.89
C LEU A 93 -13.92 -3.20 14.63
N GLY A 94 -14.95 -2.59 14.02
CA GLY A 94 -15.53 -3.08 12.78
C GLY A 94 -14.52 -3.05 11.62
N ALA A 95 -13.69 -2.00 11.57
CA ALA A 95 -12.58 -1.93 10.62
C ALA A 95 -11.54 -3.03 10.86
N ALA A 96 -11.18 -3.30 12.12
CA ALA A 96 -10.27 -4.39 12.47
C ALA A 96 -10.82 -5.77 12.06
N GLU A 97 -12.10 -6.04 12.32
CA GLU A 97 -12.77 -7.26 11.87
C GLU A 97 -12.81 -7.40 10.34
N GLU A 98 -13.08 -6.31 9.63
CA GLU A 98 -13.08 -6.30 8.16
C GLU A 98 -11.69 -6.61 7.59
N LEU A 99 -10.66 -6.00 8.16
CA LEU A 99 -9.26 -6.18 7.79
C LEU A 99 -8.75 -7.59 8.12
N ALA A 100 -9.21 -8.19 9.22
CA ALA A 100 -8.88 -9.56 9.60
C ALA A 100 -9.28 -10.59 8.51
N ARG A 101 -10.36 -10.33 7.76
CA ARG A 101 -10.87 -11.21 6.69
C ARG A 101 -10.03 -11.17 5.40
N ILE A 102 -9.10 -10.22 5.26
CA ILE A 102 -8.22 -10.13 4.08
C ILE A 102 -7.24 -11.32 4.10
N ARG A 103 -7.28 -12.16 3.07
CA ARG A 103 -6.42 -13.35 2.94
C ARG A 103 -5.04 -12.99 2.37
N ALA A 104 -4.31 -12.11 3.04
CA ALA A 104 -2.93 -11.75 2.70
C ALA A 104 -2.14 -11.48 3.98
N PRO A 105 -0.83 -11.67 4.00
CA PRO A 105 0.02 -11.43 5.18
C PRO A 105 0.30 -9.92 5.37
N ILE A 106 -0.75 -9.14 5.55
CA ILE A 106 -0.70 -7.71 5.87
C ILE A 106 -0.43 -7.58 7.38
N ALA A 107 0.44 -6.64 7.74
CA ALA A 107 0.69 -6.26 9.13
C ALA A 107 -0.20 -5.08 9.54
N PHE A 108 -0.49 -4.99 10.82
CA PHE A 108 -1.35 -3.97 11.40
C PHE A 108 -0.65 -3.27 12.57
N ALA A 109 -0.53 -1.94 12.48
CA ALA A 109 0.08 -1.13 13.52
C ALA A 109 -1.01 -0.52 14.40
N VAL A 110 -1.00 -0.91 15.66
CA VAL A 110 -2.03 -0.57 16.65
C VAL A 110 -1.55 0.57 17.51
N LEU A 111 -2.34 1.64 17.59
CA LEU A 111 -2.13 2.76 18.50
C LEU A 111 -2.38 2.32 19.94
N PRO A 112 -1.42 2.53 20.86
CA PRO A 112 -1.63 2.20 22.27
C PRO A 112 -2.69 3.11 22.90
N HIS A 113 -3.30 2.64 23.98
CA HIS A 113 -4.27 3.43 24.78
C HIS A 113 -5.50 3.92 24.01
N THR A 114 -5.77 3.40 22.82
CA THR A 114 -7.02 3.61 22.10
C THR A 114 -8.13 2.71 22.66
N PRO A 115 -9.43 3.07 22.48
CA PRO A 115 -10.54 2.34 23.09
C PRO A 115 -10.56 0.84 22.81
N HIS A 116 -10.08 0.40 21.64
CA HIS A 116 -10.11 -0.98 21.17
C HIS A 116 -8.72 -1.55 20.85
N ALA A 117 -7.63 -0.99 21.39
CA ALA A 117 -6.28 -1.42 21.08
C ALA A 117 -6.05 -2.92 21.32
N VAL A 118 -6.40 -3.41 22.51
CA VAL A 118 -6.23 -4.80 22.91
C VAL A 118 -7.11 -5.72 22.04
N GLU A 119 -8.39 -5.40 21.96
CA GLU A 119 -9.39 -6.22 21.27
C GLU A 119 -9.10 -6.33 19.75
N ALA A 120 -8.72 -5.21 19.11
CA ALA A 120 -8.32 -5.20 17.71
C ALA A 120 -7.06 -6.03 17.47
N ALA A 121 -6.05 -5.92 18.35
CA ALA A 121 -4.83 -6.71 18.27
C ALA A 121 -5.12 -8.22 18.41
N GLU A 122 -6.01 -8.61 19.32
CA GLU A 122 -6.43 -10.01 19.52
C GLU A 122 -7.14 -10.57 18.29
N ILE A 123 -8.10 -9.84 17.72
CA ILE A 123 -8.83 -10.23 16.51
C ILE A 123 -7.89 -10.42 15.32
N LEU A 124 -6.99 -9.46 15.11
CA LEU A 124 -6.04 -9.51 14.00
C LEU A 124 -5.01 -10.62 14.20
N HIS A 125 -4.49 -10.80 15.42
CA HIS A 125 -3.56 -11.89 15.73
C HIS A 125 -4.20 -13.26 15.56
N ALA A 126 -5.45 -13.46 16.02
CA ALA A 126 -6.19 -14.70 15.82
C ALA A 126 -6.44 -15.02 14.34
N ALA A 127 -6.49 -13.99 13.48
CA ALA A 127 -6.54 -14.14 12.03
C ALA A 127 -5.15 -14.36 11.37
N GLY A 128 -4.10 -14.58 12.15
CA GLY A 128 -2.73 -14.82 11.68
C GLY A 128 -2.03 -13.58 11.13
N LYS A 129 -2.43 -12.39 11.57
CA LYS A 129 -1.81 -11.13 11.15
C LYS A 129 -0.63 -10.77 12.04
N GLU A 130 0.35 -10.09 11.45
CA GLU A 130 1.50 -9.53 12.17
C GLU A 130 1.08 -8.21 12.82
N ILE A 131 1.37 -8.07 14.13
CA ILE A 131 0.98 -6.89 14.92
C ILE A 131 2.23 -6.05 15.20
N LEU A 132 2.11 -4.75 14.97
CA LEU A 132 3.11 -3.75 15.33
C LEU A 132 2.51 -2.78 16.36
N LEU A 133 3.35 -2.25 17.22
CA LEU A 133 3.01 -1.06 18.00
C LEU A 133 3.15 0.16 17.12
N HIS A 134 2.07 0.91 16.91
CA HIS A 134 2.10 2.22 16.27
C HIS A 134 2.44 3.26 17.31
N LEU A 135 3.75 3.52 17.50
CA LEU A 135 4.27 4.29 18.63
C LEU A 135 4.09 5.79 18.39
N PRO A 136 3.25 6.48 19.21
CA PRO A 136 3.04 7.90 19.04
C PRO A 136 4.29 8.70 19.39
N MET A 137 4.63 9.68 18.57
CA MET A 137 5.81 10.51 18.73
C MET A 137 5.49 11.97 18.40
N GLU A 138 6.16 12.91 19.07
CA GLU A 138 5.95 14.34 18.89
C GLU A 138 6.18 14.82 17.45
N PRO A 139 5.17 15.45 16.80
CA PRO A 139 5.33 16.14 15.54
C PRO A 139 5.86 17.57 15.74
N ARG A 140 6.41 18.17 14.69
CA ARG A 140 6.84 19.58 14.71
C ARG A 140 5.70 20.57 14.89
N SER A 141 4.51 20.16 14.49
CA SER A 141 3.27 20.94 14.64
C SER A 141 2.64 20.90 16.03
N TYR A 142 3.20 20.11 16.97
CA TYR A 142 2.69 20.07 18.34
C TYR A 142 2.77 21.47 18.98
N PRO A 143 1.75 21.94 19.73
CA PRO A 143 0.52 21.22 20.13
C PRO A 143 -0.65 21.32 19.13
N GLY A 144 -0.46 21.93 17.97
CA GLY A 144 -1.51 22.06 16.95
C GLY A 144 -2.01 20.69 16.43
N GLU A 145 -1.08 19.73 16.27
CA GLU A 145 -1.39 18.33 16.02
C GLU A 145 -0.91 17.52 17.24
N ASN A 146 -1.83 16.73 17.83
CA ASN A 146 -1.54 15.94 19.01
C ASN A 146 -1.39 14.46 18.62
N PRO A 147 -0.25 13.81 18.88
CA PRO A 147 -0.03 12.41 18.56
C PRO A 147 -0.82 11.40 19.40
N GLY A 148 -1.54 11.89 20.41
CA GLY A 148 -2.38 11.04 21.27
C GLY A 148 -1.69 10.55 22.54
N ALA A 149 -2.39 9.66 23.24
CA ALA A 149 -1.93 9.08 24.49
C ALA A 149 -0.71 8.17 24.26
N GLY A 150 0.23 8.16 25.17
CA GLY A 150 1.45 7.38 25.07
C GLY A 150 2.56 8.03 24.23
N ALA A 151 2.40 9.28 23.81
CA ALA A 151 3.37 9.92 22.93
C ALA A 151 4.73 10.13 23.58
N LEU A 152 5.78 9.78 22.84
CA LEU A 152 7.15 10.15 23.17
C LEU A 152 7.38 11.61 22.79
N MET A 153 7.71 12.44 23.79
CA MET A 153 7.91 13.87 23.63
C MET A 153 9.40 14.23 23.63
N ALA A 154 9.75 15.29 22.92
CA ALA A 154 11.14 15.71 22.78
C ALA A 154 11.74 16.36 24.05
N ASP A 155 10.95 16.62 25.07
CA ASP A 155 11.40 17.09 26.38
C ASP A 155 11.60 15.95 27.41
N MET A 156 11.17 14.72 27.10
CA MET A 156 11.36 13.56 27.96
C MET A 156 12.84 13.19 28.13
N ASP A 157 13.19 12.80 29.34
CA ASP A 157 14.47 12.19 29.63
C ASP A 157 14.50 10.70 29.26
N GLU A 158 15.68 10.08 29.36
CA GLU A 158 15.86 8.66 29.03
C GLU A 158 14.96 7.73 29.85
N LYS A 159 14.80 8.01 31.13
CA LYS A 159 13.99 7.18 32.04
C LYS A 159 12.49 7.28 31.69
N GLU A 160 12.05 8.47 31.35
CA GLU A 160 10.66 8.73 30.91
C GLU A 160 10.36 8.03 29.60
N ILE A 161 11.27 8.12 28.60
CA ILE A 161 11.12 7.42 27.32
C ILE A 161 11.02 5.91 27.54
N ARG A 162 11.93 5.31 28.31
CA ARG A 162 11.92 3.87 28.59
C ARG A 162 10.64 3.43 29.30
N ARG A 163 10.18 4.22 30.26
CA ARG A 163 8.91 3.96 30.97
C ARG A 163 7.72 4.02 30.02
N GLN A 164 7.67 5.04 29.17
CA GLN A 164 6.54 5.19 28.25
C GLN A 164 6.49 4.05 27.24
N ILE A 165 7.61 3.68 26.63
CA ILE A 165 7.68 2.52 25.73
C ILE A 165 7.20 1.24 26.42
N ALA A 166 7.55 1.02 27.68
CA ALA A 166 7.09 -0.15 28.41
C ALA A 166 5.57 -0.15 28.62
N LEU A 167 4.97 1.02 28.91
CA LEU A 167 3.53 1.17 29.04
C LEU A 167 2.80 0.95 27.70
N ASP A 168 3.33 1.50 26.60
CA ASP A 168 2.74 1.38 25.27
C ASP A 168 2.78 -0.06 24.77
N LEU A 169 3.90 -0.76 24.99
CA LEU A 169 4.03 -2.18 24.67
C LEU A 169 3.11 -3.07 25.52
N ALA A 170 2.84 -2.68 26.77
CA ALA A 170 1.88 -3.39 27.61
C ALA A 170 0.41 -3.16 27.17
N ALA A 171 0.14 -2.04 26.49
CA ALA A 171 -1.20 -1.70 25.99
C ALA A 171 -1.56 -2.41 24.67
N VAL A 172 -0.60 -3.00 23.95
CA VAL A 172 -0.84 -3.70 22.68
C VAL A 172 -0.22 -5.10 22.75
N PRO A 173 -1.01 -6.17 22.80
CA PRO A 173 -0.49 -7.54 22.83
C PRO A 173 0.07 -7.98 21.48
N TYR A 174 0.90 -9.05 21.48
CA TYR A 174 1.45 -9.73 20.29
C TYR A 174 2.37 -8.90 19.40
N VAL A 175 2.94 -7.82 19.90
CA VAL A 175 3.81 -6.93 19.13
C VAL A 175 5.08 -7.65 18.67
N SER A 176 5.35 -7.66 17.37
CA SER A 176 6.56 -8.19 16.72
C SER A 176 7.56 -7.10 16.31
N GLY A 177 7.09 -5.87 16.16
CA GLY A 177 7.86 -4.69 15.77
C GLY A 177 7.14 -3.39 16.09
N VAL A 178 7.77 -2.28 15.76
CA VAL A 178 7.28 -0.93 16.06
C VAL A 178 7.40 -0.08 14.81
N ASN A 179 6.43 0.80 14.56
CA ASN A 179 6.59 1.91 13.62
C ASN A 179 6.12 3.22 14.26
N ASN A 180 6.60 4.36 13.77
CA ASN A 180 6.24 5.65 14.35
C ASN A 180 4.92 6.19 13.82
N HIS A 181 4.03 6.62 14.73
CA HIS A 181 2.89 7.49 14.45
C HIS A 181 3.33 8.94 14.59
N MET A 182 3.08 9.76 13.54
CA MET A 182 3.62 11.11 13.48
C MET A 182 5.13 11.17 13.72
N GLY A 183 5.61 12.02 14.63
CA GLY A 183 6.98 12.05 15.09
C GLY A 183 7.93 12.87 14.23
N SER A 184 7.46 13.82 13.42
CA SER A 184 8.34 14.61 12.56
C SER A 184 9.38 15.44 13.31
N ARG A 185 9.17 15.71 14.61
CA ARG A 185 10.17 16.30 15.51
C ARG A 185 11.04 15.24 16.17
N PHE A 186 10.42 14.23 16.78
CA PHE A 186 11.10 13.19 17.55
C PHE A 186 12.04 12.34 16.69
N MET A 187 11.64 12.01 15.47
CA MET A 187 12.44 11.21 14.53
C MET A 187 13.72 11.91 14.04
N GLY A 188 13.87 13.22 14.24
CA GLY A 188 15.09 13.98 14.01
C GLY A 188 16.06 13.97 15.20
N ASP A 189 15.66 13.49 16.36
CA ASP A 189 16.47 13.48 17.59
C ASP A 189 17.24 12.16 17.76
N ASP A 190 18.50 12.20 17.40
CA ASP A 190 19.38 11.03 17.41
C ASP A 190 19.60 10.45 18.82
N ILE A 191 19.65 11.30 19.84
CA ILE A 191 19.89 10.88 21.24
C ILE A 191 18.67 10.09 21.74
N ARG A 192 17.46 10.66 21.57
CA ARG A 192 16.22 10.03 22.03
C ARG A 192 15.87 8.79 21.24
N LEU A 193 16.11 8.80 19.93
CA LEU A 193 15.96 7.59 19.09
C LEU A 193 16.90 6.46 19.52
N SER A 194 18.11 6.77 19.95
CA SER A 194 19.02 5.75 20.49
C SER A 194 18.42 5.02 21.69
N VAL A 195 17.74 5.75 22.60
CA VAL A 195 17.04 5.17 23.74
C VAL A 195 15.91 4.23 23.29
N VAL A 196 15.12 4.68 22.28
CA VAL A 196 14.06 3.85 21.68
C VAL A 196 14.65 2.57 21.10
N MET A 197 15.67 2.68 20.27
CA MET A 197 16.29 1.51 19.62
C MET A 197 16.90 0.53 20.62
N ASP A 198 17.51 1.03 21.70
CA ASP A 198 18.01 0.18 22.78
C ASP A 198 16.90 -0.63 23.46
N GLU A 199 15.74 0.00 23.70
CA GLU A 199 14.59 -0.71 24.28
C GLU A 199 14.01 -1.75 23.33
N LEU A 200 13.94 -1.45 22.03
CA LEU A 200 13.49 -2.42 21.03
C LEU A 200 14.46 -3.59 20.89
N LYS A 201 15.77 -3.33 20.92
CA LYS A 201 16.81 -4.36 20.89
C LYS A 201 16.68 -5.34 22.04
N LYS A 202 16.50 -4.85 23.27
CA LYS A 202 16.31 -5.68 24.47
C LYS A 202 15.13 -6.65 24.35
N ARG A 203 14.11 -6.26 23.59
CA ARG A 203 12.87 -7.03 23.39
C ARG A 203 12.85 -7.84 22.09
N GLY A 204 13.91 -7.76 21.27
CA GLY A 204 13.98 -8.45 19.98
C GLY A 204 13.05 -7.89 18.90
N LEU A 205 12.52 -6.68 19.11
CA LEU A 205 11.59 -6.01 18.21
C LEU A 205 12.34 -5.33 17.06
N PHE A 206 11.72 -5.25 15.90
CA PHE A 206 12.21 -4.48 14.75
C PHE A 206 11.58 -3.07 14.71
N PHE A 207 12.16 -2.18 13.91
CA PHE A 207 11.61 -0.84 13.70
C PHE A 207 11.35 -0.56 12.22
N VAL A 208 10.19 0.04 11.94
CA VAL A 208 9.83 0.57 10.62
C VAL A 208 9.66 2.08 10.71
N ASP A 209 10.46 2.81 9.95
CA ASP A 209 10.32 4.27 9.82
C ASP A 209 9.20 4.59 8.82
N SER A 210 8.10 5.19 9.32
CA SER A 210 6.98 5.65 8.51
C SER A 210 7.33 6.88 7.64
N ARG A 211 8.56 7.41 7.75
CA ARG A 211 9.11 8.55 6.99
C ARG A 211 8.21 9.78 7.07
N THR A 212 7.88 10.18 8.28
CA THR A 212 7.12 11.40 8.58
C THR A 212 8.01 12.65 8.60
N ALA A 213 9.33 12.47 8.56
CA ALA A 213 10.34 13.52 8.49
C ALA A 213 11.40 13.18 7.44
N SER A 214 11.82 14.16 6.66
CA SER A 214 12.89 14.00 5.67
C SER A 214 14.29 13.90 6.28
N ASP A 215 14.46 14.40 7.50
CA ASP A 215 15.68 14.39 8.31
C ASP A 215 15.65 13.32 9.42
N SER A 216 14.85 12.27 9.26
CA SER A 216 14.80 11.15 10.19
C SER A 216 16.19 10.55 10.42
N ARG A 217 16.51 10.26 11.69
CA ARG A 217 17.71 9.57 12.17
C ARG A 217 17.45 8.10 12.49
N GLY A 218 16.28 7.59 12.12
CA GLY A 218 15.84 6.22 12.43
C GLY A 218 16.82 5.15 11.93
N LYS A 219 17.33 5.29 10.70
CA LYS A 219 18.26 4.33 10.09
C LYS A 219 19.59 4.27 10.86
N GLU A 220 20.18 5.41 11.14
CA GLU A 220 21.46 5.52 11.85
C GLU A 220 21.36 5.01 13.30
N ALA A 221 20.27 5.37 13.99
CA ALA A 221 20.02 4.90 15.36
C ALA A 221 19.82 3.38 15.40
N ALA A 222 19.03 2.83 14.49
CA ALA A 222 18.79 1.38 14.39
C ALA A 222 20.08 0.60 14.06
N ALA A 223 20.91 1.11 13.15
CA ALA A 223 22.19 0.49 12.81
C ALA A 223 23.12 0.44 14.02
N ARG A 224 23.26 1.53 14.77
CA ARG A 224 24.08 1.55 16.00
C ARG A 224 23.61 0.54 17.05
N ALA A 225 22.30 0.43 17.26
CA ALA A 225 21.71 -0.51 18.21
C ALA A 225 21.61 -1.93 17.68
N ARG A 226 21.90 -2.18 16.39
CA ARG A 226 21.69 -3.44 15.69
C ARG A 226 20.23 -3.92 15.79
N VAL A 227 19.29 -3.01 15.58
CA VAL A 227 17.87 -3.28 15.43
C VAL A 227 17.58 -3.51 13.95
N ARG A 228 16.82 -4.55 13.60
CA ARG A 228 16.34 -4.73 12.23
C ARG A 228 15.48 -3.53 11.84
N PHE A 229 15.77 -2.93 10.69
CA PHE A 229 15.19 -1.66 10.29
C PHE A 229 14.70 -1.71 8.85
N ALA A 230 13.58 -1.07 8.60
CA ALA A 230 13.09 -0.74 7.27
C ALA A 230 12.52 0.68 7.26
N ALA A 231 12.41 1.27 6.07
CA ALA A 231 11.70 2.52 5.88
C ALA A 231 10.61 2.33 4.81
N ARG A 232 9.50 3.03 4.98
CA ARG A 232 8.40 3.03 4.03
C ARG A 232 8.88 3.44 2.62
N SER A 233 8.55 2.62 1.63
CA SER A 233 8.77 2.94 0.22
C SER A 233 7.64 3.81 -0.32
N VAL A 234 6.40 3.49 0.03
CA VAL A 234 5.20 4.10 -0.55
C VAL A 234 4.14 4.36 0.50
N PHE A 235 3.45 5.47 0.37
CA PHE A 235 2.26 5.81 1.13
C PHE A 235 1.01 5.59 0.26
N ILE A 236 0.15 4.64 0.65
CA ILE A 236 -0.98 4.19 -0.17
C ILE A 236 -2.01 5.32 -0.32
N ASP A 237 -2.29 6.03 0.74
CA ASP A 237 -3.39 6.98 0.89
C ASP A 237 -2.94 8.37 1.37
N HIS A 238 -1.73 8.78 1.00
CA HIS A 238 -1.27 10.15 1.22
C HIS A 238 -2.27 11.21 0.72
N THR A 239 -2.83 10.97 -0.45
CA THR A 239 -4.01 11.70 -0.93
C THR A 239 -5.23 10.84 -0.64
N ARG A 240 -6.20 11.38 0.11
CA ARG A 240 -7.43 10.68 0.42
C ARG A 240 -8.25 10.35 -0.82
N GLY A 241 -8.94 9.23 -0.76
CA GLY A 241 -9.89 8.80 -1.76
C GLY A 241 -9.49 7.52 -2.50
N TYR A 242 -10.50 6.77 -2.92
CA TYR A 242 -10.36 5.47 -3.57
C TYR A 242 -9.48 5.51 -4.83
N ALA A 243 -9.69 6.50 -5.71
CA ALA A 243 -8.93 6.60 -6.97
C ALA A 243 -7.43 6.82 -6.73
N ALA A 244 -7.07 7.62 -5.70
CA ALA A 244 -5.67 7.87 -5.34
C ALA A 244 -5.03 6.62 -4.73
N ALA A 245 -5.71 5.94 -3.81
CA ALA A 245 -5.24 4.70 -3.20
C ALA A 245 -5.05 3.61 -4.26
N LEU A 246 -6.03 3.41 -5.15
CA LEU A 246 -5.96 2.46 -6.25
C LEU A 246 -4.79 2.77 -7.20
N ALA A 247 -4.59 4.03 -7.57
CA ALA A 247 -3.49 4.44 -8.43
C ALA A 247 -2.12 4.14 -7.80
N ASN A 248 -1.94 4.40 -6.49
CA ASN A 248 -0.72 4.10 -5.77
C ASN A 248 -0.47 2.58 -5.67
N LEU A 249 -1.50 1.78 -5.48
CA LEU A 249 -1.40 0.32 -5.44
C LEU A 249 -1.11 -0.28 -6.83
N THR A 250 -1.76 0.18 -7.89
CA THR A 250 -1.63 -0.41 -9.23
C THR A 250 -0.39 0.04 -10.01
N ARG A 251 0.14 1.24 -9.73
CA ARG A 251 1.27 1.82 -10.45
C ARG A 251 2.61 1.16 -10.11
N LEU A 252 2.81 0.77 -8.86
CA LEU A 252 4.11 0.40 -8.30
C LEU A 252 4.65 -0.95 -8.75
N PRO A 253 3.88 -2.03 -8.78
CA PRO A 253 4.38 -3.32 -9.23
C PRO A 253 4.85 -3.32 -10.69
N ARG A 254 4.28 -2.45 -11.52
CA ARG A 254 4.63 -2.32 -12.95
C ARG A 254 5.91 -1.53 -13.21
N GLN A 255 6.32 -0.65 -12.30
CA GLN A 255 7.56 0.13 -12.44
C GLN A 255 8.82 -0.66 -12.07
N GLY A 256 8.68 -1.75 -11.32
CA GLY A 256 9.76 -2.66 -10.94
C GLY A 256 10.08 -3.74 -11.97
N GLY A 257 9.81 -3.53 -13.26
CA GLY A 257 9.91 -4.49 -14.36
C GLY A 257 11.06 -5.49 -14.24
N GLY A 258 10.74 -6.70 -13.75
CA GLY A 258 11.68 -7.81 -13.71
C GLY A 258 12.52 -7.95 -12.47
N GLY A 259 11.91 -8.08 -11.28
CA GLY A 259 12.61 -8.44 -10.03
C GLY A 259 13.23 -7.25 -9.30
N GLY A 260 12.43 -6.20 -9.08
CA GLY A 260 12.79 -5.02 -8.30
C GLY A 260 13.09 -5.34 -6.82
N GLU A 261 13.66 -4.36 -6.13
CA GLU A 261 13.80 -4.45 -4.68
C GLU A 261 12.42 -4.58 -4.01
N PRO A 262 12.32 -5.34 -2.92
CA PRO A 262 11.07 -5.44 -2.17
C PRO A 262 10.54 -4.05 -1.76
N LEU A 263 9.22 -3.86 -1.80
CA LEU A 263 8.58 -2.60 -1.42
C LEU A 263 7.87 -2.73 -0.08
N LEU A 264 7.96 -1.69 0.75
CA LEU A 264 7.20 -1.56 1.98
C LEU A 264 6.18 -0.44 1.83
N MET A 265 4.91 -0.79 1.87
CA MET A 265 3.80 0.12 1.67
C MET A 265 3.06 0.34 3.00
N ILE A 266 2.69 1.59 3.29
CA ILE A 266 1.90 1.94 4.46
C ILE A 266 0.62 2.65 4.00
N GLY A 267 -0.50 2.32 4.63
CA GLY A 267 -1.80 2.97 4.49
C GLY A 267 -2.58 2.96 5.80
N HIS A 268 -3.79 3.52 5.78
CA HIS A 268 -4.66 3.64 6.95
C HIS A 268 -5.98 2.88 6.74
N PRO A 269 -6.76 2.62 7.80
CA PRO A 269 -8.01 1.85 7.73
C PRO A 269 -9.18 2.69 7.18
N HIS A 270 -8.90 3.56 6.20
CA HIS A 270 -9.96 4.30 5.52
C HIS A 270 -10.77 3.37 4.64
N PRO A 271 -12.10 3.48 4.60
CA PRO A 271 -12.95 2.61 3.77
C PRO A 271 -12.49 2.53 2.31
N GLU A 272 -12.02 3.66 1.77
CA GLU A 272 -11.52 3.76 0.40
C GLU A 272 -10.21 2.98 0.20
N THR A 273 -9.30 3.02 1.16
CA THR A 273 -8.03 2.29 1.15
C THR A 273 -8.27 0.79 1.27
N VAL A 274 -9.15 0.39 2.20
CA VAL A 274 -9.54 -1.01 2.41
C VAL A 274 -10.18 -1.59 1.15
N ARG A 275 -11.08 -0.82 0.51
CA ARG A 275 -11.70 -1.20 -0.76
C ARG A 275 -10.67 -1.37 -1.87
N ALA A 276 -9.76 -0.42 -2.05
CA ALA A 276 -8.72 -0.48 -3.07
C ALA A 276 -7.77 -1.67 -2.85
N LEU A 277 -7.38 -1.96 -1.61
CA LEU A 277 -6.59 -3.13 -1.27
C LEU A 277 -7.30 -4.44 -1.64
N LYS A 278 -8.57 -4.60 -1.27
CA LYS A 278 -9.35 -5.80 -1.59
C LYS A 278 -9.46 -6.06 -3.08
N GLU A 279 -9.51 -5.00 -3.89
CA GLU A 279 -9.57 -5.09 -5.34
C GLU A 279 -8.22 -5.44 -5.98
N VAL A 280 -7.13 -4.87 -5.46
CA VAL A 280 -5.79 -5.05 -6.03
C VAL A 280 -5.13 -6.37 -5.63
N LEU A 281 -5.39 -6.88 -4.42
CA LEU A 281 -4.76 -8.09 -3.92
C LEU A 281 -4.90 -9.32 -4.85
N PRO A 282 -6.09 -9.64 -5.41
CA PRO A 282 -6.23 -10.71 -6.38
C PRO A 282 -5.44 -10.45 -7.68
N ILE A 283 -5.42 -9.19 -8.15
CA ILE A 283 -4.68 -8.79 -9.36
C ILE A 283 -3.18 -9.00 -9.15
N TRP A 284 -2.64 -8.61 -8.01
CA TRP A 284 -1.25 -8.83 -7.66
C TRP A 284 -0.89 -10.32 -7.65
N GLN A 285 -1.77 -11.15 -7.10
CA GLN A 285 -1.57 -12.60 -7.07
C GLN A 285 -1.53 -13.19 -8.49
N GLU A 286 -2.40 -12.76 -9.39
CA GLU A 286 -2.43 -13.16 -10.79
C GLU A 286 -1.18 -12.66 -11.56
N GLU A 287 -0.68 -11.46 -11.25
CA GLU A 287 0.52 -10.87 -11.85
C GLU A 287 1.84 -11.43 -11.27
N GLY A 288 1.78 -12.37 -10.31
CA GLY A 288 2.96 -12.97 -9.68
C GLY A 288 3.64 -12.05 -8.66
N VAL A 289 2.94 -11.05 -8.13
CA VAL A 289 3.39 -10.22 -7.01
C VAL A 289 3.18 -10.99 -5.72
N ARG A 290 4.23 -11.12 -4.92
CA ARG A 290 4.18 -11.84 -3.65
C ARG A 290 4.09 -10.88 -2.48
N ILE A 291 2.99 -10.96 -1.73
CA ILE A 291 2.87 -10.25 -0.46
C ILE A 291 3.58 -11.07 0.60
N ILE A 292 4.44 -10.41 1.36
CA ILE A 292 5.25 -11.04 2.42
C ILE A 292 5.03 -10.32 3.76
N PRO A 293 5.16 -11.02 4.91
CA PRO A 293 5.15 -10.38 6.21
C PRO A 293 6.25 -9.31 6.32
N VAL A 294 6.06 -8.30 7.14
CA VAL A 294 7.08 -7.25 7.38
C VAL A 294 8.36 -7.83 7.99
N SER A 295 8.23 -8.82 8.88
CA SER A 295 9.38 -9.54 9.44
C SER A 295 10.21 -10.27 8.37
N ALA A 296 9.57 -10.84 7.34
CA ALA A 296 10.24 -11.46 6.20
C ALA A 296 10.87 -10.43 5.27
N TYR A 297 10.19 -9.30 5.04
CA TYR A 297 10.73 -8.16 4.29
C TYR A 297 12.06 -7.66 4.88
N LEU A 298 12.11 -7.47 6.21
CA LEU A 298 13.31 -7.06 6.92
C LEU A 298 14.46 -8.05 6.78
N SER A 299 14.16 -9.35 6.72
CA SER A 299 15.18 -10.40 6.52
C SER A 299 15.72 -10.40 5.09
N ALA A 300 14.87 -10.11 4.10
CA ALA A 300 15.28 -10.05 2.69
C ALA A 300 16.06 -8.77 2.36
N SER A 301 15.76 -7.66 3.05
CA SER A 301 16.41 -6.35 2.83
C SER A 301 17.74 -6.22 3.58
N GLY A 302 17.94 -6.92 4.69
CA GLY A 302 19.14 -6.89 5.54
C GLY A 302 20.32 -7.72 5.03
N GLY A 303 20.19 -8.43 3.91
CA GLY A 303 21.26 -9.24 3.32
C GLY A 303 22.19 -8.49 2.36
N LYS A 304 22.10 -7.16 2.30
CA LYS A 304 23.01 -6.31 1.49
C LYS A 304 23.74 -5.34 2.43
N GLU A 305 24.57 -5.84 3.33
CA GLU A 305 25.68 -5.10 3.93
C GLU A 305 26.98 -5.44 3.21
#